data_43a6b110b5b3934ce53d7895f98be289
#
_entry.id   43a6b110b5b3934ce53d7895f98be289
#
_cell.length_a   1.000
_cell.length_b   1.000
_cell.length_c   1.000
_cell.angle_alpha   90.00
_cell.angle_beta   90.00
_cell.angle_gamma   90.00
#
_symmetry.space_group_name_H-M   'P 1'
#
loop_
_entity.id
_entity.type
_entity.pdbx_description
1 polymer ?
#
loop_
_entity_poly.entity_id
_entity_poly.type
_entity_poly.pdbx_seq_one_letter_code
_entity_poly.pdbx_strand_id
1 'polypeptide(L)'
;KGAYFANPCYTQIHPTCIPQSGDFQSKLTLMSESLRNDGRIWVPKRAEDCDKDPRTIAEEDRDYYLERIYPAFGNLVPRDIASRQAKNMCDEGRGVGPAIREKAPDGTERMMRRGVYLDFSEAIGRLGKDAVSARYGNLFEMYQRITGDDPYEVPMRIYPAVHYTMGGLWVDYDLESNIPGLYVGGEANFSDHGANRLGASALMQGLADGYFVLPDTMND
;
A
#
# COMPACT_ATOMS: atom_id res chain seq x y z
N LYS A 1 23.15 -20.55 -5.87
CA LYS A 1 24.29 -21.06 -6.63
C LYS A 1 25.55 -20.24 -6.35
N GLY A 2 25.67 -19.71 -5.13
CA GLY A 2 26.86 -19.04 -4.65
C GLY A 2 26.75 -17.53 -4.48
N ALA A 3 25.74 -16.87 -5.06
CA ALA A 3 25.52 -15.45 -4.82
C ALA A 3 25.04 -15.21 -3.37
N TYR A 4 25.59 -14.19 -2.72
CA TYR A 4 25.15 -13.78 -1.40
C TYR A 4 23.85 -13.00 -1.48
N PHE A 5 22.97 -13.19 -0.51
CA PHE A 5 21.72 -12.50 -0.39
C PHE A 5 21.67 -11.78 0.97
N ALA A 6 21.57 -10.46 0.94
CA ALA A 6 21.56 -9.64 2.13
C ALA A 6 20.14 -9.19 2.50
N ASN A 7 19.89 -9.00 3.80
CA ASN A 7 18.61 -8.51 4.34
C ASN A 7 17.36 -9.27 3.86
N PRO A 8 17.33 -10.60 3.87
CA PRO A 8 16.29 -11.39 3.20
C PRO A 8 14.88 -11.22 3.78
N CYS A 9 14.76 -10.68 5.00
CA CYS A 9 13.49 -10.49 5.68
C CYS A 9 12.93 -9.04 5.55
N TYR A 10 13.65 -8.15 4.88
CA TYR A 10 13.26 -6.75 4.79
C TYR A 10 12.31 -6.53 3.60
N THR A 11 11.02 -6.75 3.84
CA THR A 11 9.95 -6.53 2.88
C THR A 11 9.04 -5.40 3.34
N GLN A 12 8.80 -4.42 2.49
CA GLN A 12 7.91 -3.31 2.77
C GLN A 12 6.48 -3.63 2.33
N ILE A 13 5.52 -3.29 3.19
CA ILE A 13 4.10 -3.39 2.90
C ILE A 13 3.57 -2.00 2.55
N HIS A 14 2.77 -1.89 1.50
CA HIS A 14 2.10 -0.65 1.09
C HIS A 14 0.64 -0.65 1.57
N PRO A 15 0.18 0.39 2.29
CA PRO A 15 -1.15 0.40 2.89
C PRO A 15 -2.28 0.70 1.92
N THR A 16 -2.00 1.36 0.78
CA THR A 16 -3.01 1.86 -0.16
C THR A 16 -3.01 1.06 -1.47
N CYS A 17 -3.24 -0.25 -1.38
CA CYS A 17 -3.42 -1.08 -2.57
C CYS A 17 -4.90 -1.36 -2.79
N ILE A 18 -5.31 -1.50 -4.05
CA ILE A 18 -6.66 -1.93 -4.40
C ILE A 18 -6.76 -3.43 -4.11
N PRO A 19 -7.63 -3.87 -3.18
CA PRO A 19 -7.84 -5.29 -2.93
C PRO A 19 -8.47 -5.96 -4.15
N GLN A 20 -8.40 -7.27 -4.23
CA GLN A 20 -9.06 -8.01 -5.31
C GLN A 20 -10.55 -7.66 -5.36
N SER A 21 -10.98 -7.11 -6.49
CA SER A 21 -12.31 -6.53 -6.66
C SER A 21 -13.17 -7.27 -7.71
N GLY A 22 -12.62 -8.33 -8.34
CA GLY A 22 -13.32 -9.14 -9.32
C GLY A 22 -12.38 -10.12 -10.03
N ASP A 23 -12.95 -10.99 -10.84
CA ASP A 23 -12.23 -12.08 -11.53
C ASP A 23 -11.25 -11.57 -12.60
N PHE A 24 -11.43 -10.34 -13.08
CA PHE A 24 -10.60 -9.74 -14.14
C PHE A 24 -9.36 -9.01 -13.61
N GLN A 25 -9.25 -8.80 -12.30
CA GLN A 25 -8.07 -8.19 -11.70
C GLN A 25 -6.97 -9.23 -11.53
N SER A 26 -6.01 -9.24 -12.45
CA SER A 26 -4.93 -10.23 -12.47
C SER A 26 -3.89 -10.08 -11.36
N LYS A 27 -3.81 -8.90 -10.72
CA LYS A 27 -2.87 -8.60 -9.64
C LYS A 27 -3.34 -7.43 -8.77
N LEU A 28 -2.82 -7.35 -7.55
CA LEU A 28 -3.00 -6.19 -6.69
C LEU A 28 -2.38 -4.95 -7.34
N THR A 29 -3.10 -3.82 -7.29
CA THR A 29 -2.65 -2.55 -7.85
C THR A 29 -2.34 -1.59 -6.71
N LEU A 30 -1.11 -1.07 -6.71
CA LEU A 30 -0.71 -0.04 -5.77
C LEU A 30 -1.30 1.30 -6.19
N MET A 31 -1.86 2.01 -5.21
CA MET A 31 -2.28 3.39 -5.34
C MET A 31 -1.25 4.31 -4.68
N SER A 32 -1.16 5.55 -5.13
CA SER A 32 -0.27 6.53 -4.52
C SER A 32 -0.61 6.73 -3.03
N GLU A 33 0.43 6.76 -2.21
CA GLU A 33 0.30 7.06 -0.78
C GLU A 33 -0.19 8.48 -0.52
N SER A 34 -0.01 9.40 -1.47
CA SER A 34 -0.51 10.78 -1.40
C SER A 34 -2.03 10.88 -1.20
N LEU A 35 -2.78 9.84 -1.57
CA LEU A 35 -4.22 9.76 -1.30
C LEU A 35 -4.54 9.92 0.19
N ARG A 36 -3.64 9.53 1.09
CA ARG A 36 -3.82 9.68 2.55
C ARG A 36 -3.66 11.11 3.05
N ASN A 37 -3.18 12.03 2.22
CA ASN A 37 -3.06 13.44 2.59
C ASN A 37 -4.41 14.12 2.78
N ASP A 38 -5.38 13.76 1.94
CA ASP A 38 -6.73 14.35 1.95
C ASP A 38 -7.83 13.29 2.18
N GLY A 39 -7.56 12.01 1.92
CA GLY A 39 -8.49 10.91 2.20
C GLY A 39 -8.43 10.46 3.65
N ARG A 40 -9.59 10.20 4.26
CA ARG A 40 -9.73 9.69 5.63
C ARG A 40 -9.99 8.19 5.63
N ILE A 41 -9.26 7.46 6.48
CA ILE A 41 -9.36 6.00 6.55
C ILE A 41 -10.26 5.59 7.70
N TRP A 42 -11.26 4.75 7.40
CA TRP A 42 -12.19 4.27 8.41
C TRP A 42 -12.72 2.86 8.11
N VAL A 43 -13.32 2.26 9.13
CA VAL A 43 -14.15 1.05 9.05
C VAL A 43 -15.46 1.28 9.82
N PRO A 44 -16.53 0.50 9.58
CA PRO A 44 -17.70 0.54 10.45
C PRO A 44 -17.32 0.23 11.90
N LYS A 45 -17.98 0.87 12.86
CA LYS A 45 -17.79 0.55 14.28
C LYS A 45 -18.27 -0.86 14.64
N ARG A 46 -19.30 -1.34 13.96
CA ARG A 46 -19.90 -2.65 14.17
C ARG A 46 -19.65 -3.57 13.00
N ALA A 47 -19.32 -4.83 13.28
CA ALA A 47 -19.09 -5.85 12.25
C ALA A 47 -20.32 -6.11 11.38
N GLU A 48 -21.53 -5.98 11.92
CA GLU A 48 -22.82 -6.14 11.22
C GLU A 48 -23.07 -5.07 10.15
N ASP A 49 -22.34 -3.96 10.19
CA ASP A 49 -22.45 -2.85 9.25
C ASP A 49 -21.49 -3.00 8.05
N CYS A 50 -20.58 -3.98 8.08
CA CYS A 50 -19.54 -4.15 7.06
C CYS A 50 -20.08 -4.57 5.68
N ASP A 51 -21.33 -5.02 5.60
CA ASP A 51 -22.04 -5.38 4.37
C ASP A 51 -22.90 -4.23 3.81
N LYS A 52 -23.08 -3.15 4.58
CA LYS A 52 -23.91 -2.04 4.17
C LYS A 52 -23.22 -1.18 3.11
N ASP A 53 -24.03 -0.50 2.30
CA ASP A 53 -23.52 0.57 1.45
C ASP A 53 -22.84 1.63 2.33
N PRO A 54 -21.57 1.97 2.11
CA PRO A 54 -20.84 2.92 2.95
C PRO A 54 -21.48 4.30 3.02
N ARG A 55 -22.25 4.70 2.00
CA ARG A 55 -22.99 5.95 1.96
C ARG A 55 -24.13 6.02 2.98
N THR A 56 -24.62 4.86 3.41
CA THR A 56 -25.71 4.77 4.41
C THR A 56 -25.23 4.69 5.84
N ILE A 57 -23.91 4.57 6.05
CA ILE A 57 -23.30 4.50 7.40
C ILE A 57 -23.10 5.94 7.88
N ALA A 58 -23.81 6.28 8.97
CA ALA A 58 -23.72 7.60 9.57
C ALA A 58 -22.30 7.90 10.09
N GLU A 59 -21.95 9.19 10.16
CA GLU A 59 -20.60 9.62 10.58
C GLU A 59 -20.25 9.09 12.00
N GLU A 60 -21.21 9.09 12.90
CA GLU A 60 -21.08 8.58 14.27
C GLU A 60 -20.86 7.06 14.34
N ASP A 61 -21.19 6.30 13.28
CA ASP A 61 -20.98 4.85 13.19
C ASP A 61 -19.68 4.48 12.45
N ARG A 62 -18.89 5.47 12.04
CA ARG A 62 -17.58 5.29 11.42
C ARG A 62 -16.48 5.31 12.48
N ASP A 63 -15.53 4.39 12.39
CA ASP A 63 -14.32 4.38 13.21
C ASP A 63 -13.13 4.83 12.38
N TYR A 64 -12.71 6.06 12.54
CA TYR A 64 -11.47 6.61 11.98
C TYR A 64 -10.30 6.14 12.84
N TYR A 65 -10.03 4.85 12.80
CA TYR A 65 -9.16 4.15 13.75
C TYR A 65 -7.73 4.69 13.80
N LEU A 66 -7.15 5.18 12.68
CA LEU A 66 -5.81 5.78 12.69
C LEU A 66 -5.81 7.11 13.45
N GLU A 67 -6.81 7.96 13.23
CA GLU A 67 -6.97 9.24 13.92
C GLU A 67 -7.21 9.02 15.41
N ARG A 68 -8.00 8.01 15.77
CA ARG A 68 -8.31 7.65 17.16
C ARG A 68 -7.09 7.10 17.90
N ILE A 69 -6.31 6.21 17.27
CA ILE A 69 -5.16 5.53 17.90
C ILE A 69 -3.92 6.42 17.90
N TYR A 70 -3.74 7.19 16.83
CA TYR A 70 -2.55 8.04 16.59
C TYR A 70 -2.93 9.48 16.30
N PRO A 71 -3.51 10.22 17.25
CA PRO A 71 -4.09 11.56 16.98
C PRO A 71 -3.08 12.59 16.48
N ALA A 72 -1.77 12.41 16.77
CA ALA A 72 -0.72 13.32 16.29
C ALA A 72 -0.42 13.17 14.80
N PHE A 73 -0.67 12.02 14.19
CA PHE A 73 -0.34 11.71 12.81
C PHE A 73 -1.57 11.39 11.96
N GLY A 74 -2.64 10.88 12.57
CA GLY A 74 -3.86 10.50 11.88
C GLY A 74 -3.59 9.53 10.73
N ASN A 75 -4.12 9.87 9.56
CA ASN A 75 -3.95 9.05 8.35
C ASN A 75 -2.51 9.05 7.79
N LEU A 76 -1.63 9.92 8.28
CA LEU A 76 -0.25 10.07 7.84
C LEU A 76 0.76 9.26 8.66
N VAL A 77 0.31 8.35 9.51
CA VAL A 77 1.21 7.40 10.20
C VAL A 77 2.08 6.63 9.20
N PRO A 78 3.28 6.16 9.60
CA PRO A 78 4.15 5.33 8.78
C PRO A 78 3.44 4.14 8.13
N ARG A 79 3.93 3.69 6.99
CA ARG A 79 3.33 2.61 6.18
C ARG A 79 3.09 1.32 6.95
N ASP A 80 4.05 0.91 7.76
CA ASP A 80 3.97 -0.31 8.56
C ASP A 80 2.86 -0.22 9.61
N ILE A 81 2.70 0.94 10.24
CA ILE A 81 1.63 1.21 11.21
C ILE A 81 0.28 1.20 10.51
N ALA A 82 0.10 1.97 9.42
CA ALA A 82 -1.15 2.01 8.67
C ALA A 82 -1.54 0.61 8.18
N SER A 83 -0.60 -0.16 7.64
CA SER A 83 -0.81 -1.51 7.13
C SER A 83 -1.22 -2.50 8.23
N ARG A 84 -0.53 -2.45 9.38
CA ARG A 84 -0.82 -3.31 10.51
C ARG A 84 -2.20 -3.03 11.09
N GLN A 85 -2.55 -1.76 11.24
CA GLN A 85 -3.87 -1.38 11.77
C GLN A 85 -4.99 -1.75 10.80
N ALA A 86 -4.83 -1.55 9.49
CA ALA A 86 -5.83 -2.00 8.51
C ALA A 86 -6.05 -3.52 8.59
N LYS A 87 -4.96 -4.29 8.71
CA LYS A 87 -5.06 -5.74 8.91
C LYS A 87 -5.79 -6.08 10.22
N ASN A 88 -5.45 -5.42 11.32
CA ASN A 88 -6.11 -5.66 12.62
C ASN A 88 -7.62 -5.42 12.54
N MET A 89 -8.07 -4.32 11.90
CA MET A 89 -9.50 -4.06 11.71
C MET A 89 -10.20 -5.18 10.95
N CYS A 90 -9.55 -5.71 9.91
CA CYS A 90 -10.09 -6.84 9.16
C CYS A 90 -10.11 -8.14 9.99
N ASP A 91 -9.07 -8.40 10.77
CA ASP A 91 -8.97 -9.60 11.64
C ASP A 91 -9.99 -9.55 12.80
N GLU A 92 -10.36 -8.36 13.27
CA GLU A 92 -11.45 -8.12 14.22
C GLU A 92 -12.85 -8.32 13.61
N GLY A 93 -12.94 -8.61 12.31
CA GLY A 93 -14.22 -8.81 11.60
C GLY A 93 -14.86 -7.50 11.11
N ARG A 94 -14.15 -6.37 11.18
CA ARG A 94 -14.63 -5.05 10.71
C ARG A 94 -14.12 -4.66 9.32
N GLY A 95 -13.51 -5.60 8.61
CA GLY A 95 -13.13 -5.44 7.22
C GLY A 95 -14.34 -5.25 6.31
N VAL A 96 -14.14 -4.54 5.18
CA VAL A 96 -15.17 -4.23 4.19
C VAL A 96 -14.84 -4.85 2.83
N GLY A 97 -15.83 -4.88 1.95
CA GLY A 97 -15.70 -5.46 0.61
C GLY A 97 -16.15 -6.91 0.54
N PRO A 98 -15.89 -7.61 -0.58
CA PRO A 98 -16.29 -8.99 -0.76
C PRO A 98 -15.75 -9.90 0.34
N ALA A 99 -16.59 -10.81 0.83
CA ALA A 99 -16.15 -11.85 1.76
C ALA A 99 -15.38 -12.92 1.00
N ILE A 100 -14.19 -13.24 1.47
CA ILE A 100 -13.35 -14.31 0.93
C ILE A 100 -13.19 -15.43 1.97
N ARG A 101 -13.09 -16.66 1.50
CA ARG A 101 -12.77 -17.80 2.36
C ARG A 101 -11.28 -17.82 2.62
N GLU A 102 -10.90 -17.80 3.87
CA GLU A 102 -9.50 -17.80 4.28
C GLU A 102 -9.24 -18.88 5.34
N LYS A 103 -8.09 -19.51 5.23
CA LYS A 103 -7.62 -20.47 6.23
C LYS A 103 -6.83 -19.72 7.31
N ALA A 104 -7.34 -19.76 8.53
CA ALA A 104 -6.66 -19.17 9.68
C ALA A 104 -5.37 -19.96 10.03
N PRO A 105 -4.43 -19.37 10.80
CA PRO A 105 -3.20 -20.06 11.21
C PRO A 105 -3.42 -21.36 11.99
N ASP A 106 -4.56 -21.49 12.67
CA ASP A 106 -4.98 -22.70 13.41
C ASP A 106 -5.58 -23.78 12.48
N GLY A 107 -5.66 -23.52 11.17
CA GLY A 107 -6.19 -24.43 10.17
C GLY A 107 -7.71 -24.32 9.95
N THR A 108 -8.44 -23.52 10.74
CA THR A 108 -9.87 -23.32 10.55
C THR A 108 -10.16 -22.44 9.34
N GLU A 109 -11.26 -22.70 8.63
CA GLU A 109 -11.73 -21.83 7.55
C GLU A 109 -12.72 -20.81 8.08
N ARG A 110 -12.52 -19.55 7.72
CA ARG A 110 -13.42 -18.44 8.08
C ARG A 110 -13.66 -17.53 6.88
N MET A 111 -14.80 -16.86 6.91
CA MET A 111 -15.08 -15.80 5.94
C MET A 111 -14.50 -14.50 6.46
N MET A 112 -13.65 -13.87 5.65
CA MET A 112 -12.97 -12.61 5.99
C MET A 112 -13.24 -11.58 4.91
N ARG A 113 -13.23 -10.29 5.31
CA ARG A 113 -13.23 -9.15 4.38
C ARG A 113 -11.88 -8.46 4.47
N ARG A 114 -11.24 -8.27 3.34
CA ARG A 114 -9.91 -7.67 3.24
C ARG A 114 -10.01 -6.29 2.59
N GLY A 115 -10.44 -5.32 3.39
CA GLY A 115 -10.52 -3.93 2.96
C GLY A 115 -10.83 -3.00 4.11
N VAL A 116 -10.41 -1.74 3.98
CA VAL A 116 -10.83 -0.60 4.78
C VAL A 116 -11.20 0.52 3.82
N TYR A 117 -12.04 1.45 4.25
CA TYR A 117 -12.42 2.59 3.41
C TYR A 117 -11.37 3.70 3.46
N LEU A 118 -11.14 4.33 2.30
CA LEU A 118 -10.42 5.58 2.12
C LEU A 118 -11.40 6.57 1.49
N ASP A 119 -11.85 7.55 2.26
CA ASP A 119 -13.00 8.41 1.98
C ASP A 119 -12.55 9.85 1.70
N PHE A 120 -12.99 10.39 0.57
CA PHE A 120 -12.71 11.75 0.14
C PHE A 120 -13.89 12.71 0.32
N SER A 121 -15.01 12.28 0.90
CA SER A 121 -16.22 13.10 1.05
C SER A 121 -15.96 14.41 1.81
N GLU A 122 -15.17 14.36 2.89
CA GLU A 122 -14.76 15.55 3.64
C GLU A 122 -13.88 16.48 2.79
N ALA A 123 -12.87 15.94 2.11
CA ALA A 123 -11.95 16.70 1.26
C ALA A 123 -12.70 17.36 0.09
N ILE A 124 -13.65 16.66 -0.53
CA ILE A 124 -14.49 17.18 -1.59
C ILE A 124 -15.38 18.32 -1.06
N GLY A 125 -15.97 18.15 0.13
CA GLY A 125 -16.78 19.19 0.78
C GLY A 125 -15.98 20.44 1.13
N ARG A 126 -14.73 20.27 1.59
CA ARG A 126 -13.85 21.36 2.02
C ARG A 126 -13.14 22.09 0.87
N LEU A 127 -12.61 21.35 -0.11
CA LEU A 127 -11.77 21.88 -1.19
C LEU A 127 -12.53 22.09 -2.50
N GLY A 128 -13.65 21.41 -2.68
CA GLY A 128 -14.37 21.30 -3.94
C GLY A 128 -13.87 20.18 -4.83
N LYS A 129 -14.76 19.64 -5.67
CA LYS A 129 -14.49 18.52 -6.58
C LYS A 129 -13.33 18.80 -7.54
N ASP A 130 -13.26 20.04 -8.09
CA ASP A 130 -12.24 20.41 -9.07
C ASP A 130 -10.82 20.40 -8.46
N ALA A 131 -10.67 20.89 -7.23
CA ALA A 131 -9.38 20.87 -6.54
C ALA A 131 -8.92 19.44 -6.20
N VAL A 132 -9.84 18.56 -5.79
CA VAL A 132 -9.56 17.13 -5.57
C VAL A 132 -9.23 16.44 -6.88
N SER A 133 -9.95 16.74 -7.96
CA SER A 133 -9.70 16.20 -9.29
C SER A 133 -8.32 16.62 -9.84
N ALA A 134 -7.92 17.87 -9.63
CA ALA A 134 -6.60 18.34 -10.06
C ALA A 134 -5.45 17.58 -9.36
N ARG A 135 -5.66 17.10 -8.13
CA ARG A 135 -4.65 16.35 -7.34
C ARG A 135 -4.69 14.86 -7.61
N TYR A 136 -5.87 14.26 -7.70
CA TYR A 136 -6.08 12.81 -7.63
C TYR A 136 -6.91 12.23 -8.78
N GLY A 137 -7.38 13.05 -9.73
CA GLY A 137 -8.32 12.62 -10.75
C GLY A 137 -7.85 11.43 -11.58
N ASN A 138 -6.55 11.38 -11.93
CA ASN A 138 -5.96 10.26 -12.64
C ASN A 138 -5.97 8.96 -11.80
N LEU A 139 -5.79 9.07 -10.48
CA LEU A 139 -5.83 7.93 -9.57
C LEU A 139 -7.27 7.44 -9.37
N PHE A 140 -8.23 8.36 -9.29
CA PHE A 140 -9.65 8.05 -9.20
C PHE A 140 -10.15 7.35 -10.46
N GLU A 141 -9.76 7.85 -11.64
CA GLU A 141 -10.08 7.22 -12.91
C GLU A 141 -9.49 5.80 -13.00
N MET A 142 -8.24 5.61 -12.58
CA MET A 142 -7.61 4.30 -12.53
C MET A 142 -8.37 3.36 -11.58
N TYR A 143 -8.74 3.84 -10.39
CA TYR A 143 -9.52 3.06 -9.42
C TYR A 143 -10.87 2.66 -9.99
N GLN A 144 -11.60 3.61 -10.58
CA GLN A 144 -12.91 3.35 -11.18
C GLN A 144 -12.85 2.34 -12.33
N ARG A 145 -11.82 2.40 -13.17
CA ARG A 145 -11.62 1.40 -14.24
C ARG A 145 -11.39 -0.01 -13.73
N ILE A 146 -10.77 -0.15 -12.55
CA ILE A 146 -10.47 -1.46 -11.95
C ILE A 146 -11.67 -2.00 -11.17
N THR A 147 -12.35 -1.14 -10.41
CA THR A 147 -13.36 -1.58 -9.44
C THR A 147 -14.80 -1.34 -9.90
N GLY A 148 -15.01 -0.39 -10.81
CA GLY A 148 -16.33 0.11 -11.21
C GLY A 148 -16.89 1.20 -10.28
N ASP A 149 -16.29 1.42 -9.09
CA ASP A 149 -16.75 2.40 -8.12
C ASP A 149 -16.15 3.79 -8.39
N ASP A 150 -16.98 4.86 -8.36
CA ASP A 150 -16.51 6.24 -8.51
C ASP A 150 -16.08 6.83 -7.14
N PRO A 151 -14.78 7.14 -6.94
CA PRO A 151 -14.29 7.69 -5.66
C PRO A 151 -14.85 9.06 -5.28
N TYR A 152 -15.48 9.76 -6.21
CA TYR A 152 -16.19 11.01 -5.91
C TYR A 152 -17.55 10.77 -5.22
N GLU A 153 -18.09 9.57 -5.30
CA GLU A 153 -19.41 9.21 -4.77
C GLU A 153 -19.36 8.15 -3.68
N VAL A 154 -18.37 7.24 -3.75
CA VAL A 154 -18.25 6.09 -2.86
C VAL A 154 -16.82 6.01 -2.33
N PRO A 155 -16.62 5.78 -1.03
CA PRO A 155 -15.27 5.57 -0.48
C PRO A 155 -14.52 4.46 -1.20
N MET A 156 -13.24 4.70 -1.49
CA MET A 156 -12.36 3.68 -2.07
C MET A 156 -12.13 2.57 -1.07
N ARG A 157 -12.02 1.34 -1.55
CA ARG A 157 -11.55 0.20 -0.74
C ARG A 157 -10.07 0.02 -0.94
N ILE A 158 -9.33 -0.01 0.15
CA ILE A 158 -7.88 -0.25 0.14
C ILE A 158 -7.52 -1.37 1.12
N TYR A 159 -6.41 -2.05 0.86
CA TYR A 159 -5.86 -3.07 1.76
C TYR A 159 -4.34 -3.15 1.61
N PRO A 160 -3.60 -3.48 2.69
CA PRO A 160 -2.15 -3.66 2.61
C PRO A 160 -1.72 -4.78 1.68
N ALA A 161 -0.68 -4.52 0.91
CA ALA A 161 -0.04 -5.54 0.07
C ALA A 161 1.48 -5.42 0.09
N VAL A 162 2.16 -6.52 -0.18
CA VAL A 162 3.62 -6.55 -0.38
C VAL A 162 3.96 -5.62 -1.54
N HIS A 163 4.92 -4.74 -1.31
CA HIS A 163 5.28 -3.68 -2.24
C HIS A 163 6.71 -3.75 -2.73
N TYR A 164 7.69 -3.78 -1.82
CA TYR A 164 9.09 -3.59 -2.12
C TYR A 164 9.97 -4.49 -1.26
N THR A 165 11.00 -5.05 -1.87
CA THR A 165 12.01 -5.84 -1.17
C THR A 165 13.24 -4.96 -0.93
N MET A 166 13.55 -4.63 0.33
CA MET A 166 14.80 -3.95 0.68
C MET A 166 15.98 -4.90 0.77
N GLY A 167 15.72 -6.20 0.88
CA GLY A 167 16.72 -7.25 0.70
C GLY A 167 16.95 -7.56 -0.78
N GLY A 168 18.07 -8.16 -1.09
CA GLY A 168 18.43 -8.50 -2.44
C GLY A 168 19.83 -9.12 -2.52
N LEU A 169 20.35 -9.25 -3.72
CA LEU A 169 21.73 -9.72 -3.92
C LEU A 169 22.71 -8.72 -3.29
N TRP A 170 23.67 -9.24 -2.57
CA TRP A 170 24.75 -8.43 -2.04
C TRP A 170 25.61 -7.89 -3.19
N VAL A 171 25.97 -6.63 -3.12
CA VAL A 171 26.87 -5.94 -4.05
C VAL A 171 27.81 -5.04 -3.28
N ASP A 172 28.96 -4.76 -3.88
CA ASP A 172 29.88 -3.71 -3.44
C ASP A 172 29.45 -2.32 -3.97
N TYR A 173 30.33 -1.34 -3.84
CA TYR A 173 30.06 0.04 -4.30
C TYR A 173 30.02 0.19 -5.83
N ASP A 174 30.61 -0.74 -6.55
CA ASP A 174 30.63 -0.80 -8.02
C ASP A 174 29.46 -1.62 -8.57
N LEU A 175 28.54 -2.04 -7.69
CA LEU A 175 27.38 -2.88 -7.98
C LEU A 175 27.74 -4.30 -8.42
N GLU A 176 28.98 -4.75 -8.20
CA GLU A 176 29.38 -6.12 -8.45
C GLU A 176 29.00 -7.01 -7.27
N SER A 177 28.43 -8.17 -7.56
CA SER A 177 28.13 -9.18 -6.56
C SER A 177 29.40 -9.92 -6.12
N ASN A 178 29.30 -10.84 -5.15
CA ASN A 178 30.40 -11.75 -4.82
C ASN A 178 30.75 -12.75 -5.94
N ILE A 179 30.02 -12.72 -7.05
CA ILE A 179 30.33 -13.51 -8.26
C ILE A 179 30.92 -12.56 -9.29
N PRO A 180 32.20 -12.71 -9.68
CA PRO A 180 32.84 -11.83 -10.64
C PRO A 180 32.07 -11.73 -11.96
N GLY A 181 31.88 -10.49 -12.45
CA GLY A 181 31.13 -10.17 -13.67
C GLY A 181 29.61 -10.18 -13.52
N LEU A 182 29.07 -10.37 -12.30
CA LEU A 182 27.65 -10.28 -12.03
C LEU A 182 27.32 -8.97 -11.29
N TYR A 183 26.84 -7.98 -12.04
CA TYR A 183 26.41 -6.67 -11.52
C TYR A 183 24.92 -6.64 -11.29
N VAL A 184 24.48 -5.95 -10.23
CA VAL A 184 23.06 -5.92 -9.82
C VAL A 184 22.64 -4.50 -9.43
N GLY A 185 21.77 -3.89 -10.21
CA GLY A 185 21.24 -2.55 -9.95
C GLY A 185 19.78 -2.54 -9.47
N GLY A 186 19.37 -1.44 -8.84
CA GLY A 186 17.99 -1.19 -8.40
C GLY A 186 17.51 -2.15 -7.32
N GLU A 187 16.22 -2.50 -7.34
CA GLU A 187 15.59 -3.34 -6.31
C GLU A 187 16.15 -4.77 -6.22
N ALA A 188 16.84 -5.24 -7.24
CA ALA A 188 17.44 -6.57 -7.25
C ALA A 188 18.64 -6.68 -6.30
N ASN A 189 19.35 -5.58 -6.01
CA ASN A 189 20.39 -5.55 -4.98
C ASN A 189 19.80 -5.24 -3.59
N PHE A 190 20.57 -5.48 -2.53
CA PHE A 190 20.12 -5.32 -1.15
C PHE A 190 19.94 -3.86 -0.70
N SER A 191 20.45 -2.90 -1.46
CA SER A 191 20.38 -1.45 -1.26
C SER A 191 20.74 -0.92 0.14
N ASP A 192 20.90 0.39 0.27
CA ASP A 192 21.22 1.07 1.54
C ASP A 192 19.98 1.48 2.35
N HIS A 193 18.79 1.00 1.97
CA HIS A 193 17.53 1.42 2.60
C HIS A 193 17.30 0.83 4.00
N GLY A 194 18.00 -0.23 4.37
CA GLY A 194 17.76 -0.94 5.62
C GLY A 194 16.31 -1.47 5.71
N ALA A 195 15.79 -1.53 6.93
CA ALA A 195 14.46 -2.09 7.17
C ALA A 195 13.29 -1.13 6.88
N ASN A 196 13.54 0.17 6.70
CA ASN A 196 12.50 1.19 6.60
C ASN A 196 12.77 2.20 5.49
N ARG A 197 12.61 1.78 4.25
CA ARG A 197 12.75 2.61 3.07
C ARG A 197 11.76 3.77 3.05
N LEU A 198 12.25 4.97 2.77
CA LEU A 198 11.41 6.15 2.55
C LEU A 198 10.70 6.10 1.20
N GLY A 199 9.56 6.80 1.08
CA GLY A 199 8.83 6.92 -0.17
C GLY A 199 9.70 7.53 -1.28
N ALA A 200 9.56 7.02 -2.51
CA ALA A 200 10.29 7.39 -3.72
C ALA A 200 11.80 7.11 -3.74
N SER A 201 12.44 6.83 -2.60
CA SER A 201 13.91 6.62 -2.54
C SER A 201 14.40 5.41 -3.36
N ALA A 202 13.57 4.38 -3.53
CA ALA A 202 13.94 3.22 -4.35
C ALA A 202 14.14 3.56 -5.83
N LEU A 203 13.24 4.38 -6.38
CA LEU A 203 13.37 4.83 -7.77
C LEU A 203 14.58 5.74 -7.93
N MET A 204 14.84 6.62 -6.97
CA MET A 204 16.03 7.49 -6.97
C MET A 204 17.32 6.66 -6.92
N GLN A 205 17.38 5.62 -6.08
CA GLN A 205 18.51 4.71 -6.04
C GLN A 205 18.71 4.00 -7.40
N GLY A 206 17.68 3.39 -7.96
CA GLY A 206 17.78 2.69 -9.23
C GLY A 206 18.22 3.61 -10.39
N LEU A 207 17.81 4.89 -10.37
CA LEU A 207 18.29 5.89 -11.31
C LEU A 207 19.77 6.25 -11.07
N ALA A 208 20.17 6.42 -9.80
CA ALA A 208 21.56 6.70 -9.45
C ALA A 208 22.48 5.54 -9.86
N ASP A 209 22.11 4.32 -9.56
CA ASP A 209 22.83 3.12 -9.96
C ASP A 209 23.03 3.08 -11.48
N GLY A 210 21.96 3.33 -12.24
CA GLY A 210 21.99 3.25 -13.71
C GLY A 210 22.70 4.42 -14.40
N TYR A 211 22.67 5.63 -13.83
CA TYR A 211 23.24 6.82 -14.47
C TYR A 211 24.66 7.16 -14.01
N PHE A 212 25.02 6.83 -12.78
CA PHE A 212 26.28 7.26 -12.19
C PHE A 212 27.23 6.11 -11.89
N VAL A 213 26.74 4.98 -11.39
CA VAL A 213 27.61 3.87 -10.98
C VAL A 213 27.90 2.93 -12.15
N LEU A 214 26.87 2.34 -12.78
CA LEU A 214 27.07 1.36 -13.85
C LEU A 214 27.90 1.87 -15.04
N PRO A 215 27.78 3.12 -15.51
CA PRO A 215 28.62 3.60 -16.60
C PRO A 215 30.10 3.65 -16.24
N ASP A 216 30.45 4.03 -15.01
CA ASP A 216 31.85 4.05 -14.56
C ASP A 216 32.37 2.63 -14.42
N THR A 217 31.63 1.75 -13.74
CA THR A 217 31.96 0.32 -13.59
C THR A 217 32.17 -0.41 -14.94
N MET A 218 31.42 -0.04 -15.98
CA MET A 218 31.52 -0.68 -17.29
C MET A 218 32.68 -0.14 -18.13
N ASN A 219 33.24 1.04 -17.78
CA ASN A 219 34.34 1.66 -18.49
C ASN A 219 35.72 1.28 -17.91
N ASP A 220 35.77 0.75 -16.70
CA ASP A 220 36.97 0.24 -16.05
C ASP A 220 37.22 -1.25 -16.41
#